data_ec3eefcb7a3f2249b703a5b0ef54c939
#
_entry.id   ec3eefcb7a3f2249b703a5b0ef54c939
#
_cell.length_a   1.000
_cell.length_b   1.000
_cell.length_c   1.000
_cell.angle_alpha   90.00
_cell.angle_beta   90.00
_cell.angle_gamma   90.00
#
_symmetry.space_group_name_H-M   'P 1'
#
loop_
_entity.id
_entity.type
_entity.pdbx_description
1 polymer ?
#
loop_
_entity_poly.entity_id
_entity_poly.type
_entity_poly.pdbx_seq_one_letter_code
_entity_poly.pdbx_strand_id
1 'polypeptide(L)'
;QETFDLFARFGARDFRDIGHKAIYVANSWRTLQTVGWKHSEPVLRSLGYALLQHHGSNPAQSDHEADRPGRLNEKLIHEIREDWQRGELKKEATSEMLDVLRGGTWEAASHKVVELLNKGSSPQSIWDGLFQHASEMLMRLPGIISLHASTTTNALHYAHQHTSNDETRRFLLLQNAAFLTMFRERGGIKDGIKVDQFEPANCTPSIDEIFADITD
;
A
#
# COMPACT_ATOMS: atom_id res chain seq x y z
N GLN A 1 12.85 6.52 -16.26
CA GLN A 1 12.61 6.68 -14.81
C GLN A 1 11.55 7.76 -14.55
N GLU A 2 11.70 8.98 -15.04
CA GLU A 2 10.73 10.08 -14.88
C GLU A 2 9.29 9.67 -15.25
N THR A 3 9.11 8.94 -16.35
CA THR A 3 7.81 8.42 -16.75
C THR A 3 7.20 7.50 -15.71
N PHE A 4 8.02 6.64 -15.07
CA PHE A 4 7.55 5.78 -13.98
C PHE A 4 7.14 6.59 -12.76
N ASP A 5 7.95 7.58 -12.38
CA ASP A 5 7.68 8.43 -11.22
C ASP A 5 6.34 9.16 -11.37
N LEU A 6 6.03 9.66 -12.57
CA LEU A 6 4.73 10.26 -12.89
C LEU A 6 3.58 9.24 -12.79
N PHE A 7 3.73 8.07 -13.42
CA PHE A 7 2.69 7.04 -13.34
C PHE A 7 2.47 6.54 -11.92
N ALA A 8 3.53 6.36 -11.13
CA ALA A 8 3.43 5.97 -9.72
C ALA A 8 2.66 7.02 -8.90
N ARG A 9 3.02 8.30 -9.05
CA ARG A 9 2.37 9.40 -8.35
C ARG A 9 0.88 9.49 -8.67
N PHE A 10 0.54 9.51 -9.98
CA PHE A 10 -0.84 9.67 -10.41
C PHE A 10 -1.67 8.38 -10.31
N GLY A 11 -1.06 7.21 -10.46
CA GLY A 11 -1.72 5.93 -10.25
C GLY A 11 -2.13 5.67 -8.80
N ALA A 12 -1.45 6.30 -7.85
CA ALA A 12 -1.79 6.21 -6.43
C ALA A 12 -2.72 7.33 -5.92
N ARG A 13 -3.14 8.26 -6.77
CA ARG A 13 -3.77 9.50 -6.35
C ARG A 13 -5.16 9.34 -5.77
N ASP A 14 -5.93 8.40 -6.28
CA ASP A 14 -7.33 8.21 -5.88
C ASP A 14 -7.67 6.74 -5.60
N PHE A 15 -8.71 6.55 -4.78
CA PHE A 15 -9.21 5.24 -4.39
C PHE A 15 -10.46 4.81 -5.19
N ARG A 16 -10.84 5.50 -6.28
CA ARG A 16 -12.09 5.27 -7.02
C ARG A 16 -12.22 3.83 -7.51
N ASP A 17 -11.12 3.28 -8.04
CA ASP A 17 -11.05 1.92 -8.59
C ASP A 17 -10.40 0.92 -7.61
N ILE A 18 -10.59 1.09 -6.32
CA ILE A 18 -10.05 0.18 -5.30
C ILE A 18 -8.58 -0.19 -5.48
N GLY A 19 -7.75 0.76 -5.91
CA GLY A 19 -6.30 0.57 -6.08
C GLY A 19 -5.87 -0.02 -7.43
N HIS A 20 -6.77 -0.33 -8.36
CA HIS A 20 -6.41 -0.89 -9.67
C HIS A 20 -5.37 -0.07 -10.41
N LYS A 21 -5.43 1.27 -10.37
CA LYS A 21 -4.47 2.14 -11.06
C LYS A 21 -3.04 1.91 -10.56
N ALA A 22 -2.84 1.83 -9.24
CA ALA A 22 -1.53 1.52 -8.66
C ALA A 22 -1.05 0.11 -9.07
N ILE A 23 -1.96 -0.86 -9.11
CA ILE A 23 -1.67 -2.23 -9.56
C ILE A 23 -1.26 -2.23 -11.04
N TYR A 24 -1.95 -1.49 -11.90
CA TYR A 24 -1.60 -1.36 -13.32
C TYR A 24 -0.21 -0.77 -13.52
N VAL A 25 0.15 0.29 -12.76
CA VAL A 25 1.48 0.89 -12.81
C VAL A 25 2.55 -0.12 -12.45
N ALA A 26 2.44 -0.78 -11.31
CA ALA A 26 3.42 -1.74 -10.84
C ALA A 26 3.58 -2.91 -11.81
N ASN A 27 2.47 -3.48 -12.27
CA ASN A 27 2.50 -4.65 -13.15
C ASN A 27 2.97 -4.30 -14.56
N SER A 28 2.63 -3.13 -15.11
CA SER A 28 3.17 -2.67 -16.40
C SER A 28 4.69 -2.54 -16.34
N TRP A 29 5.22 -2.03 -15.23
CA TRP A 29 6.67 -1.89 -15.07
C TRP A 29 7.37 -3.24 -14.92
N ARG A 30 6.84 -4.14 -14.09
CA ARG A 30 7.32 -5.52 -13.97
C ARG A 30 7.30 -6.25 -15.30
N THR A 31 6.22 -6.07 -16.07
CA THR A 31 6.11 -6.65 -17.41
C THR A 31 7.24 -6.17 -18.32
N LEU A 32 7.50 -4.86 -18.38
CA LEU A 32 8.56 -4.30 -19.20
C LEU A 32 9.96 -4.78 -18.79
N GLN A 33 10.19 -4.96 -17.49
CA GLN A 33 11.43 -5.54 -16.98
C GLN A 33 11.62 -7.01 -17.42
N THR A 34 10.52 -7.73 -17.57
CA THR A 34 10.53 -9.16 -17.96
C THR A 34 10.61 -9.36 -19.47
N VAL A 35 9.73 -8.68 -20.25
CA VAL A 35 9.65 -8.88 -21.70
C VAL A 35 10.59 -7.99 -22.49
N GLY A 36 11.15 -6.97 -21.85
CA GLY A 36 12.09 -6.02 -22.43
C GLY A 36 11.47 -4.71 -22.93
N TRP A 37 12.26 -3.65 -22.86
CA TRP A 37 11.87 -2.26 -23.14
C TRP A 37 11.52 -1.98 -24.62
N LYS A 38 11.84 -2.88 -25.53
CA LYS A 38 11.40 -2.80 -26.93
C LYS A 38 9.87 -2.85 -27.06
N HIS A 39 9.17 -3.33 -26.03
CA HIS A 39 7.71 -3.40 -25.96
C HIS A 39 7.09 -2.23 -25.15
N SER A 40 7.87 -1.19 -24.85
CA SER A 40 7.41 -0.08 -23.98
C SER A 40 6.22 0.67 -24.55
N GLU A 41 6.18 0.93 -25.87
CA GLU A 41 5.11 1.72 -26.45
C GLU A 41 3.71 1.13 -26.20
N PRO A 42 3.38 -0.11 -26.58
CA PRO A 42 2.05 -0.64 -26.36
C PRO A 42 1.71 -0.76 -24.86
N VAL A 43 2.67 -1.14 -24.02
CA VAL A 43 2.44 -1.30 -22.58
C VAL A 43 2.16 0.06 -21.91
N LEU A 44 3.01 1.07 -22.16
CA LEU A 44 2.85 2.40 -21.55
C LEU A 44 1.66 3.16 -22.11
N ARG A 45 1.32 2.96 -23.39
CA ARG A 45 0.10 3.53 -23.98
C ARG A 45 -1.16 2.95 -23.32
N SER A 46 -1.21 1.63 -23.12
CA SER A 46 -2.32 0.96 -22.44
C SER A 46 -2.42 1.41 -20.98
N LEU A 47 -1.28 1.55 -20.30
CA LEU A 47 -1.24 2.07 -18.94
C LEU A 47 -1.76 3.52 -18.87
N GLY A 48 -1.28 4.40 -19.76
CA GLY A 48 -1.76 5.79 -19.81
C GLY A 48 -3.26 5.85 -20.04
N TYR A 49 -3.79 5.05 -20.96
CA TYR A 49 -5.23 4.94 -21.19
C TYR A 49 -5.98 4.48 -19.93
N ALA A 50 -5.49 3.44 -19.24
CA ALA A 50 -6.11 2.92 -18.03
C ALA A 50 -6.13 3.96 -16.89
N LEU A 51 -5.06 4.74 -16.72
CA LEU A 51 -5.00 5.79 -15.71
C LEU A 51 -5.96 6.96 -15.99
N LEU A 52 -6.24 7.24 -17.27
CA LEU A 52 -7.20 8.26 -17.67
C LEU A 52 -8.66 7.81 -17.55
N GLN A 53 -8.91 6.50 -17.50
CA GLN A 53 -10.25 5.95 -17.30
C GLN A 53 -10.67 6.10 -15.84
N HIS A 54 -11.50 7.09 -15.54
CA HIS A 54 -12.16 7.24 -14.25
C HIS A 54 -13.51 7.92 -14.39
N HIS A 55 -14.39 7.66 -13.44
CA HIS A 55 -15.69 8.31 -13.38
C HIS A 55 -15.62 9.55 -12.49
N GLY A 56 -16.26 10.63 -12.91
CA GLY A 56 -16.38 11.87 -12.17
C GLY A 56 -15.30 12.92 -12.49
N SER A 57 -15.21 13.92 -11.65
CA SER A 57 -14.37 15.10 -11.84
C SER A 57 -12.89 14.82 -11.50
N ASN A 58 -12.03 15.79 -11.78
CA ASN A 58 -10.59 15.74 -11.50
C ASN A 58 -10.33 15.41 -10.00
N PRO A 59 -9.63 14.31 -9.69
CA PRO A 59 -9.32 13.92 -8.30
C PRO A 59 -8.58 14.98 -7.49
N ALA A 60 -7.80 15.84 -8.14
CA ALA A 60 -7.09 16.93 -7.46
C ALA A 60 -8.02 18.02 -6.89
N GLN A 61 -9.22 18.15 -7.42
CA GLN A 61 -10.15 19.25 -7.13
C GLN A 61 -11.49 18.75 -6.56
N SER A 62 -11.82 17.50 -6.81
CA SER A 62 -13.08 16.90 -6.37
C SER A 62 -13.13 16.70 -4.86
N ASP A 63 -14.31 16.89 -4.25
CA ASP A 63 -14.56 16.51 -2.85
C ASP A 63 -15.07 15.07 -2.69
N HIS A 64 -14.94 14.27 -3.73
CA HIS A 64 -15.27 12.85 -3.65
C HIS A 64 -14.43 12.16 -2.57
N GLU A 65 -15.05 11.28 -1.79
CA GLU A 65 -14.39 10.59 -0.66
C GLU A 65 -13.10 9.88 -1.08
N ALA A 66 -13.12 9.18 -2.22
CA ALA A 66 -11.97 8.46 -2.77
C ALA A 66 -10.76 9.35 -3.12
N ASP A 67 -10.97 10.67 -3.24
CA ASP A 67 -9.93 11.64 -3.60
C ASP A 67 -9.37 12.41 -2.39
N ARG A 68 -10.06 12.38 -1.25
CA ARG A 68 -9.68 13.11 -0.05
C ARG A 68 -8.31 12.72 0.48
N PRO A 69 -7.96 11.41 0.56
CA PRO A 69 -6.62 11.01 1.02
C PRO A 69 -5.51 11.61 0.18
N GLY A 70 -5.63 11.59 -1.15
CA GLY A 70 -4.63 12.17 -2.03
C GLY A 70 -4.36 13.64 -1.74
N ARG A 71 -5.41 14.45 -1.54
CA ARG A 71 -5.28 15.88 -1.22
C ARG A 71 -4.67 16.17 0.15
N LEU A 72 -4.98 15.34 1.15
CA LEU A 72 -4.33 15.45 2.46
C LEU A 72 -2.87 15.05 2.36
N ASN A 73 -2.59 13.90 1.77
CA ASN A 73 -1.26 13.32 1.70
C ASN A 73 -0.29 14.17 0.86
N GLU A 74 -0.79 14.89 -0.17
CA GLU A 74 0.00 15.92 -0.89
C GLU A 74 0.52 17.04 0.02
N LYS A 75 -0.14 17.31 1.13
CA LYS A 75 0.33 18.27 2.14
C LYS A 75 1.25 17.60 3.15
N LEU A 76 0.87 16.41 3.62
CA LEU A 76 1.59 15.69 4.67
C LEU A 76 3.00 15.24 4.25
N ILE A 77 3.27 15.03 2.96
CA ILE A 77 4.63 14.72 2.50
C ILE A 77 5.66 15.77 2.90
N HIS A 78 5.26 17.03 3.02
CA HIS A 78 6.13 18.14 3.41
C HIS A 78 6.33 18.27 4.93
N GLU A 79 5.52 17.55 5.72
CA GLU A 79 5.64 17.49 7.18
C GLU A 79 6.61 16.38 7.64
N ILE A 80 7.00 15.49 6.74
CA ILE A 80 7.94 14.41 7.00
C ILE A 80 9.37 14.98 6.97
N ARG A 81 10.17 14.69 8.00
CA ARG A 81 11.58 15.12 8.11
C ARG A 81 12.39 14.72 6.86
N GLU A 82 13.45 15.47 6.55
CA GLU A 82 14.25 15.26 5.33
C GLU A 82 14.96 13.91 5.30
N ASP A 83 15.52 13.48 6.42
CA ASP A 83 16.28 12.23 6.56
C ASP A 83 15.40 11.01 6.97
N TRP A 84 14.12 11.04 6.68
CA TRP A 84 13.13 10.03 7.08
C TRP A 84 13.49 8.59 6.71
N GLN A 85 14.27 8.39 5.65
CA GLN A 85 14.71 7.06 5.20
C GLN A 85 15.81 6.46 6.10
N ARG A 86 16.44 7.27 6.96
CA ARG A 86 17.50 6.84 7.89
C ARG A 86 16.99 6.47 9.28
N GLY A 87 15.70 6.18 9.39
CA GLY A 87 15.10 5.76 10.65
C GLY A 87 15.55 4.36 11.08
N GLU A 88 15.36 4.06 12.36
CA GLU A 88 15.66 2.75 12.95
C GLU A 88 14.47 1.79 12.82
N LEU A 89 14.76 0.51 12.65
CA LEU A 89 13.74 -0.54 12.74
C LEU A 89 13.21 -0.61 14.18
N LYS A 90 11.91 -0.39 14.35
CA LYS A 90 11.23 -0.39 15.65
C LYS A 90 9.97 -1.24 15.60
N LYS A 91 9.93 -2.31 16.37
CA LYS A 91 8.75 -3.18 16.50
C LYS A 91 7.54 -2.40 17.04
N GLU A 92 7.79 -1.48 17.95
CA GLU A 92 6.77 -0.62 18.54
C GLU A 92 6.08 0.24 17.48
N ALA A 93 6.83 0.76 16.50
CA ALA A 93 6.27 1.53 15.38
C ALA A 93 5.35 0.68 14.48
N THR A 94 5.73 -0.58 14.26
CA THR A 94 4.88 -1.55 13.54
C THR A 94 3.58 -1.80 14.31
N SER A 95 3.66 -2.00 15.62
CA SER A 95 2.48 -2.21 16.48
C SER A 95 1.57 -0.97 16.53
N GLU A 96 2.14 0.23 16.73
CA GLU A 96 1.37 1.48 16.69
C GLU A 96 0.67 1.70 15.35
N MET A 97 1.33 1.36 14.25
CA MET A 97 0.73 1.45 12.91
C MET A 97 -0.43 0.47 12.76
N LEU A 98 -0.26 -0.79 13.21
CA LEU A 98 -1.30 -1.81 13.20
C LEU A 98 -2.54 -1.39 13.98
N ASP A 99 -2.37 -0.82 15.18
CA ASP A 99 -3.48 -0.39 16.01
C ASP A 99 -4.33 0.68 15.32
N VAL A 100 -3.68 1.67 14.69
CA VAL A 100 -4.38 2.70 13.92
C VAL A 100 -5.07 2.13 12.69
N LEU A 101 -4.44 1.20 11.98
CA LEU A 101 -5.05 0.56 10.79
C LEU A 101 -6.27 -0.28 11.16
N ARG A 102 -6.26 -0.93 12.33
CA ARG A 102 -7.35 -1.77 12.83
C ARG A 102 -8.59 -0.99 13.23
N GLY A 103 -8.43 0.20 13.81
CA GLY A 103 -9.55 0.94 14.40
C GLY A 103 -9.65 2.42 14.05
N GLY A 104 -8.63 3.02 13.45
CA GLY A 104 -8.59 4.45 13.13
C GLY A 104 -9.23 4.80 11.79
N THR A 105 -9.33 6.11 11.53
CA THR A 105 -9.74 6.63 10.23
C THR A 105 -8.57 6.72 9.26
N TRP A 106 -8.84 6.95 7.98
CA TRP A 106 -7.80 7.12 6.97
C TRP A 106 -6.91 8.35 7.25
N GLU A 107 -7.48 9.43 7.81
CA GLU A 107 -6.73 10.60 8.26
C GLU A 107 -5.77 10.23 9.40
N ALA A 108 -6.29 9.51 10.40
CA ALA A 108 -5.48 9.07 11.53
C ALA A 108 -4.32 8.18 11.08
N ALA A 109 -4.54 7.29 10.12
CA ALA A 109 -3.50 6.43 9.55
C ALA A 109 -2.43 7.25 8.82
N SER A 110 -2.82 8.25 8.01
CA SER A 110 -1.88 9.15 7.34
C SER A 110 -1.03 9.95 8.34
N HIS A 111 -1.65 10.56 9.35
CA HIS A 111 -0.93 11.30 10.39
C HIS A 111 -0.01 10.40 11.23
N LYS A 112 -0.42 9.15 11.50
CA LYS A 112 0.43 8.20 12.21
C LYS A 112 1.71 7.87 11.44
N VAL A 113 1.66 7.75 10.12
CA VAL A 113 2.85 7.58 9.29
C VAL A 113 3.82 8.75 9.48
N VAL A 114 3.33 10.00 9.41
CA VAL A 114 4.15 11.22 9.61
C VAL A 114 4.77 11.21 11.02
N GLU A 115 3.95 10.94 12.04
CA GLU A 115 4.40 10.89 13.44
C GLU A 115 5.54 9.88 13.62
N LEU A 116 5.38 8.65 13.15
CA LEU A 116 6.36 7.59 13.31
C LEU A 116 7.66 7.89 12.59
N LEU A 117 7.61 8.40 11.35
CA LEU A 117 8.79 8.81 10.60
C LEU A 117 9.52 9.94 11.31
N ASN A 118 8.80 10.95 11.83
CA ASN A 118 9.38 12.08 12.54
C ASN A 118 9.98 11.69 13.91
N LYS A 119 9.46 10.63 14.53
CA LYS A 119 10.06 10.00 15.73
C LYS A 119 11.30 9.14 15.41
N GLY A 120 11.71 9.06 14.16
CA GLY A 120 12.91 8.33 13.74
C GLY A 120 12.70 6.84 13.52
N SER A 121 11.47 6.40 13.28
CA SER A 121 11.21 5.03 12.86
C SER A 121 11.55 4.84 11.39
N SER A 122 12.06 3.66 11.03
CA SER A 122 12.33 3.28 9.64
C SER A 122 11.01 3.16 8.85
N PRO A 123 10.99 3.61 7.57
CA PRO A 123 9.88 3.31 6.67
C PRO A 123 9.52 1.81 6.62
N GLN A 124 10.52 0.93 6.78
CA GLN A 124 10.30 -0.52 6.78
C GLN A 124 9.38 -0.95 7.93
N SER A 125 9.54 -0.40 9.15
CA SER A 125 8.63 -0.70 10.26
C SER A 125 7.18 -0.35 9.96
N ILE A 126 6.96 0.71 9.18
CA ILE A 126 5.62 1.11 8.75
C ILE A 126 5.10 0.16 7.68
N TRP A 127 5.91 -0.17 6.67
CA TRP A 127 5.55 -1.16 5.64
C TRP A 127 5.22 -2.52 6.23
N ASP A 128 5.95 -2.97 7.25
CA ASP A 128 5.66 -4.22 7.95
C ASP A 128 4.26 -4.19 8.57
N GLY A 129 3.86 -3.10 9.20
CA GLY A 129 2.51 -2.91 9.72
C GLY A 129 1.44 -2.90 8.62
N LEU A 130 1.72 -2.24 7.50
CA LEU A 130 0.81 -2.18 6.34
C LEU A 130 0.58 -3.58 5.74
N PHE A 131 1.64 -4.36 5.54
CA PHE A 131 1.53 -5.73 5.01
C PHE A 131 0.83 -6.67 5.98
N GLN A 132 1.15 -6.58 7.28
CA GLN A 132 0.48 -7.39 8.30
C GLN A 132 -1.02 -7.10 8.33
N HIS A 133 -1.43 -5.81 8.31
CA HIS A 133 -2.84 -5.46 8.31
C HIS A 133 -3.56 -5.93 7.03
N ALA A 134 -2.96 -5.77 5.86
CA ALA A 134 -3.51 -6.27 4.60
C ALA A 134 -3.74 -7.79 4.65
N SER A 135 -2.80 -8.53 5.25
CA SER A 135 -2.90 -9.98 5.45
C SER A 135 -4.02 -10.33 6.44
N GLU A 136 -4.11 -9.60 7.56
CA GLU A 136 -5.22 -9.77 8.53
C GLU A 136 -6.59 -9.58 7.87
N MET A 137 -6.73 -8.55 7.04
CA MET A 137 -8.00 -8.31 6.34
C MET A 137 -8.37 -9.48 5.45
N LEU A 138 -7.41 -10.07 4.72
CA LEU A 138 -7.64 -11.22 3.87
C LEU A 138 -8.00 -12.48 4.67
N MET A 139 -7.37 -12.67 5.82
CA MET A 139 -7.68 -13.80 6.72
C MET A 139 -9.03 -13.65 7.42
N ARG A 140 -9.42 -12.42 7.78
CA ARG A 140 -10.69 -12.14 8.47
C ARG A 140 -11.91 -12.25 7.55
N LEU A 141 -11.79 -11.76 6.32
CA LEU A 141 -12.86 -11.78 5.33
C LEU A 141 -12.26 -11.99 3.93
N PRO A 142 -12.01 -13.26 3.53
CA PRO A 142 -11.58 -13.56 2.17
C PRO A 142 -12.57 -13.04 1.13
N GLY A 143 -12.10 -12.26 0.16
CA GLY A 143 -12.95 -11.69 -0.87
C GLY A 143 -12.25 -10.62 -1.68
N ILE A 144 -12.96 -10.05 -2.65
CA ILE A 144 -12.39 -9.11 -3.62
C ILE A 144 -11.80 -7.86 -2.96
N ILE A 145 -12.43 -7.34 -1.91
CA ILE A 145 -11.97 -6.13 -1.21
C ILE A 145 -10.65 -6.41 -0.49
N SER A 146 -10.58 -7.48 0.30
CA SER A 146 -9.37 -7.86 1.04
C SER A 146 -8.24 -8.29 0.12
N LEU A 147 -8.56 -8.96 -0.99
CA LEU A 147 -7.58 -9.28 -2.03
C LEU A 147 -6.98 -7.99 -2.61
N HIS A 148 -7.81 -6.99 -2.90
CA HIS A 148 -7.32 -5.69 -3.40
C HIS A 148 -6.52 -4.92 -2.36
N ALA A 149 -6.83 -5.02 -1.08
CA ALA A 149 -5.99 -4.45 -0.02
C ALA A 149 -4.56 -5.02 -0.10
N SER A 150 -4.43 -6.35 -0.23
CA SER A 150 -3.12 -7.02 -0.33
C SER A 150 -2.39 -6.69 -1.64
N THR A 151 -3.07 -6.75 -2.77
CA THR A 151 -2.46 -6.49 -4.09
C THR A 151 -2.11 -5.02 -4.29
N THR A 152 -2.92 -4.09 -3.76
CA THR A 152 -2.61 -2.65 -3.77
C THR A 152 -1.41 -2.34 -2.88
N THR A 153 -1.34 -2.91 -1.67
CA THR A 153 -0.17 -2.76 -0.79
C THR A 153 1.10 -3.22 -1.48
N ASN A 154 1.07 -4.39 -2.13
CA ASN A 154 2.20 -4.89 -2.91
C ASN A 154 2.59 -3.95 -4.07
N ALA A 155 1.60 -3.41 -4.78
CA ALA A 155 1.83 -2.49 -5.89
C ALA A 155 2.44 -1.15 -5.44
N LEU A 156 1.90 -0.56 -4.38
CA LEU A 156 2.41 0.70 -3.83
C LEU A 156 3.80 0.55 -3.22
N HIS A 157 4.07 -0.57 -2.54
CA HIS A 157 5.40 -0.89 -2.03
C HIS A 157 6.41 -1.07 -3.18
N TYR A 158 6.04 -1.80 -4.23
CA TYR A 158 6.88 -1.93 -5.42
C TYR A 158 7.20 -0.56 -6.04
N ALA A 159 6.19 0.29 -6.22
CA ALA A 159 6.38 1.63 -6.75
C ALA A 159 7.26 2.50 -5.83
N HIS A 160 7.09 2.40 -4.51
CA HIS A 160 7.92 3.06 -3.50
C HIS A 160 9.39 2.68 -3.62
N GLN A 161 9.69 1.39 -3.85
CA GLN A 161 11.07 0.91 -4.01
C GLN A 161 11.72 1.35 -5.32
N HIS A 162 10.92 1.53 -6.39
CA HIS A 162 11.42 1.77 -7.75
C HIS A 162 11.36 3.22 -8.20
N THR A 163 10.60 4.09 -7.53
CA THR A 163 10.61 5.53 -7.84
C THR A 163 11.89 6.20 -7.38
N SER A 164 12.43 7.12 -8.18
CA SER A 164 13.58 7.95 -7.82
C SER A 164 13.16 9.23 -7.09
N ASN A 165 11.89 9.60 -7.13
CA ASN A 165 11.38 10.84 -6.56
C ASN A 165 11.01 10.66 -5.08
N ASP A 166 11.64 11.42 -4.20
CA ASP A 166 11.45 11.30 -2.74
C ASP A 166 10.03 11.68 -2.30
N GLU A 167 9.46 12.73 -2.87
CA GLU A 167 8.07 13.10 -2.56
C GLU A 167 7.08 12.01 -2.96
N THR A 168 7.32 11.36 -4.10
CA THR A 168 6.51 10.22 -4.54
C THR A 168 6.64 9.06 -3.57
N ARG A 169 7.84 8.74 -3.06
CA ARG A 169 8.01 7.71 -2.03
C ARG A 169 7.19 7.98 -0.79
N ARG A 170 7.27 9.21 -0.26
CA ARG A 170 6.48 9.65 0.91
C ARG A 170 4.99 9.51 0.62
N PHE A 171 4.57 9.99 -0.54
CA PHE A 171 3.16 9.94 -0.95
C PHE A 171 2.62 8.52 -1.04
N LEU A 172 3.36 7.58 -1.64
CA LEU A 172 2.95 6.19 -1.79
C LEU A 172 2.77 5.49 -0.43
N LEU A 173 3.65 5.78 0.52
CA LEU A 173 3.54 5.24 1.89
C LEU A 173 2.28 5.76 2.60
N LEU A 174 2.04 7.07 2.54
CA LEU A 174 0.85 7.70 3.10
C LEU A 174 -0.44 7.20 2.44
N GLN A 175 -0.45 7.09 1.10
CA GLN A 175 -1.61 6.58 0.36
C GLN A 175 -1.95 5.14 0.74
N ASN A 176 -0.95 4.28 0.94
CA ASN A 176 -1.22 2.91 1.34
C ASN A 176 -1.86 2.83 2.73
N ALA A 177 -1.39 3.63 3.69
CA ALA A 177 -1.98 3.70 5.02
C ALA A 177 -3.45 4.14 4.97
N ALA A 178 -3.75 5.19 4.19
CA ALA A 178 -5.11 5.66 4.00
C ALA A 178 -5.98 4.62 3.28
N PHE A 179 -5.49 4.02 2.21
CA PHE A 179 -6.25 3.05 1.43
C PHE A 179 -6.60 1.79 2.22
N LEU A 180 -5.71 1.28 3.07
CA LEU A 180 -6.00 0.12 3.90
C LEU A 180 -7.17 0.36 4.85
N THR A 181 -7.28 1.52 5.47
CA THR A 181 -8.45 1.85 6.29
C THR A 181 -9.72 1.96 5.45
N MET A 182 -9.66 2.54 4.26
CA MET A 182 -10.79 2.60 3.33
C MET A 182 -11.22 1.21 2.83
N PHE A 183 -10.29 0.30 2.57
CA PHE A 183 -10.61 -1.10 2.25
C PHE A 183 -11.33 -1.77 3.42
N ARG A 184 -10.82 -1.59 4.66
CA ARG A 184 -11.45 -2.13 5.86
C ARG A 184 -12.90 -1.66 6.01
N GLU A 185 -13.12 -0.35 5.90
CA GLU A 185 -14.44 0.26 6.03
C GLU A 185 -15.39 -0.19 4.92
N ARG A 186 -14.95 -0.14 3.67
CA ARG A 186 -15.74 -0.57 2.51
C ARG A 186 -16.09 -2.06 2.55
N GLY A 187 -15.17 -2.89 3.06
CA GLY A 187 -15.39 -4.33 3.23
C GLY A 187 -16.24 -4.67 4.44
N GLY A 188 -16.48 -3.74 5.36
CA GLY A 188 -17.12 -4.02 6.65
C GLY A 188 -16.31 -5.02 7.48
N ILE A 189 -14.99 -5.01 7.34
CA ILE A 189 -14.09 -5.98 7.99
C ILE A 189 -13.99 -5.65 9.48
N LYS A 190 -14.51 -6.57 10.29
CA LYS A 190 -14.53 -6.44 11.75
C LYS A 190 -13.25 -6.98 12.37
N ASP A 191 -13.08 -6.75 13.68
CA ASP A 191 -12.02 -7.36 14.48
C ASP A 191 -12.05 -8.89 14.41
N GLY A 192 -10.87 -9.48 14.52
CA GLY A 192 -10.69 -10.92 14.42
C GLY A 192 -9.22 -11.30 14.60
N ILE A 193 -8.73 -12.16 13.74
CA ILE A 193 -7.33 -12.62 13.73
C ILE A 193 -6.37 -11.43 13.76
N LYS A 194 -5.40 -11.46 14.68
CA LYS A 194 -4.30 -10.51 14.81
C LYS A 194 -2.98 -11.26 14.60
N VAL A 195 -2.32 -10.99 13.49
CA VAL A 195 -1.11 -11.73 13.07
C VAL A 195 0.05 -11.54 14.05
N ASP A 196 0.17 -10.37 14.66
CA ASP A 196 1.19 -10.05 15.66
C ASP A 196 1.00 -10.77 17.00
N GLN A 197 -0.11 -11.47 17.19
CA GLN A 197 -0.43 -12.28 18.37
C GLN A 197 -0.24 -13.79 18.14
N PHE A 198 0.19 -14.19 16.95
CA PHE A 198 0.48 -15.60 16.68
C PHE A 198 1.74 -16.05 17.39
N GLU A 199 1.64 -17.17 18.09
CA GLU A 199 2.78 -17.85 18.67
C GLU A 199 3.23 -18.99 17.75
N PRO A 200 4.54 -19.23 17.64
CA PRO A 200 5.04 -20.38 16.88
C PRO A 200 4.45 -21.67 17.44
N ALA A 201 4.07 -22.59 16.57
CA ALA A 201 3.64 -23.91 16.99
C ALA A 201 4.79 -24.64 17.71
N ASN A 202 4.46 -25.34 18.80
CA ASN A 202 5.43 -26.11 19.58
C ASN A 202 5.93 -27.39 18.86
N CYS A 203 5.50 -27.63 17.63
CA CYS A 203 5.95 -28.70 16.76
C CYS A 203 6.71 -28.12 15.57
N THR A 204 7.78 -28.81 15.19
CA THR A 204 8.50 -28.49 13.96
C THR A 204 8.27 -29.66 13.01
N PRO A 205 7.16 -29.65 12.22
CA PRO A 205 6.95 -30.71 11.24
C PRO A 205 8.09 -30.70 10.21
N SER A 206 8.45 -31.86 9.74
CA SER A 206 9.40 -31.97 8.63
C SER A 206 8.78 -31.36 7.36
N ILE A 207 9.62 -31.00 6.39
CA ILE A 207 9.16 -30.49 5.10
C ILE A 207 8.20 -31.47 4.43
N ASP A 208 8.48 -32.77 4.53
CA ASP A 208 7.65 -33.83 3.95
C ASP A 208 6.26 -33.92 4.61
N GLU A 209 6.19 -33.74 5.94
CA GLU A 209 4.92 -33.68 6.67
C GLU A 209 4.09 -32.46 6.27
N ILE A 210 4.73 -31.28 6.11
CA ILE A 210 4.04 -30.06 5.66
C ILE A 210 3.46 -30.25 4.25
N PHE A 211 4.23 -30.88 3.33
CA PHE A 211 3.74 -31.14 1.98
C PHE A 211 2.66 -32.22 1.94
N ALA A 212 2.70 -33.20 2.81
CA ALA A 212 1.64 -34.21 2.92
C ALA A 212 0.30 -33.56 3.35
N ASP A 213 0.33 -32.69 4.35
CA ASP A 213 -0.87 -31.96 4.84
C ASP A 213 -1.52 -31.04 3.79
N ILE A 214 -0.77 -30.58 2.78
CA ILE A 214 -1.30 -29.74 1.69
C ILE A 214 -2.06 -30.59 0.65
N THR A 215 -1.79 -31.86 0.56
CA THR A 215 -2.34 -32.77 -0.48
C THR A 215 -3.57 -33.56 -0.02
N ASP A 216 -3.92 -33.52 1.25
CA ASP A 216 -5.13 -34.09 1.84
C ASP A 216 -6.24 -33.01 1.96
#